data_15ac236c2e914dc819b786dacc0dcb41
#
_entry.id   15ac236c2e914dc819b786dacc0dcb41
#
_cell.length_a   1.000
_cell.length_b   1.000
_cell.length_c   1.000
_cell.angle_alpha   90.00
_cell.angle_beta   90.00
_cell.angle_gamma   90.00
#
_symmetry.space_group_name_H-M   'P 1'
#
loop_
_entity.id
_entity.type
_entity.pdbx_description
1 polymer ?
#
loop_
_entity_poly.entity_id
_entity_poly.type
_entity_poly.pdbx_seq_one_letter_code
_entity_poly.pdbx_strand_id
1 'polypeptide(L)'
;QMSNWTAEEIELSPDLVDWDEKLNDNEKHYIKNVLAFFAASDGIVNENLAENFVKEVQYPEAKSFYGFQIAIENVHSETYSLLIDTYIRDTEEKNRLFNAIETVPSVKKKAQWALKWIDSASFAERLIAFAAVEGIFFSGSFCAIFWLKKRGLMPGLTFSNELISRDEALHC
;
A
#
# COMPACT_ATOMS: atom_id res chain seq x y z
N GLN A 1 -5.40 11.70 15.56
CA GLN A 1 -6.38 12.70 15.11
C GLN A 1 -6.06 13.33 13.76
N MET A 2 -4.83 13.22 13.26
CA MET A 2 -4.41 13.91 12.03
C MET A 2 -4.37 13.02 10.77
N SER A 3 -4.63 11.74 10.90
CA SER A 3 -4.59 10.77 9.79
C SER A 3 -5.97 10.15 9.55
N ASN A 4 -7.03 10.90 9.70
CA ASN A 4 -8.37 10.41 9.40
C ASN A 4 -8.80 10.97 8.04
N TRP A 5 -8.88 10.09 7.05
CA TRP A 5 -9.34 10.38 5.70
C TRP A 5 -10.01 9.14 5.10
N THR A 6 -10.71 9.29 4.00
CA THR A 6 -11.37 8.19 3.31
C THR A 6 -11.00 8.15 1.82
N ALA A 7 -11.17 6.99 1.19
CA ALA A 7 -10.83 6.83 -0.22
C ALA A 7 -11.65 7.76 -1.14
N GLU A 8 -12.88 8.09 -0.75
CA GLU A 8 -13.75 9.00 -1.51
C GLU A 8 -13.27 10.46 -1.54
N GLU A 9 -12.35 10.85 -0.66
CA GLU A 9 -11.76 12.20 -0.70
C GLU A 9 -10.79 12.40 -1.88
N ILE A 10 -10.44 11.31 -2.59
CA ILE A 10 -9.46 11.34 -3.67
C ILE A 10 -10.19 11.47 -5.02
N GLU A 11 -10.02 12.62 -5.66
CA GLU A 11 -10.56 12.85 -7.01
C GLU A 11 -9.62 12.27 -8.07
N LEU A 12 -10.09 11.24 -8.79
CA LEU A 12 -9.31 10.50 -9.78
C LEU A 12 -9.62 10.87 -11.23
N SER A 13 -10.70 11.62 -11.49
CA SER A 13 -11.09 11.97 -12.86
C SER A 13 -9.99 12.70 -13.64
N PRO A 14 -9.22 13.64 -13.05
CA PRO A 14 -8.13 14.30 -13.76
C PRO A 14 -7.00 13.35 -14.18
N ASP A 15 -6.80 12.27 -13.44
CA ASP A 15 -5.75 11.29 -13.72
C ASP A 15 -5.98 10.52 -15.02
N LEU A 16 -7.24 10.34 -15.43
CA LEU A 16 -7.58 9.61 -16.65
C LEU A 16 -7.01 10.26 -17.92
N VAL A 17 -6.99 11.58 -17.96
CA VAL A 17 -6.37 12.33 -19.07
C VAL A 17 -4.86 12.09 -19.10
N ASP A 18 -4.21 12.16 -17.95
CA ASP A 18 -2.77 11.91 -17.86
C ASP A 18 -2.44 10.44 -18.17
N TRP A 19 -3.26 9.53 -17.68
CA TRP A 19 -3.11 8.10 -17.94
C TRP A 19 -3.22 7.77 -19.42
N ASP A 20 -4.26 8.25 -20.10
CA ASP A 20 -4.54 7.91 -21.49
C ASP A 20 -3.60 8.63 -22.47
N GLU A 21 -3.27 9.93 -22.23
CA GLU A 21 -2.63 10.81 -23.21
C GLU A 21 -1.16 11.15 -22.93
N LYS A 22 -0.71 11.12 -21.66
CA LYS A 22 0.62 11.62 -21.29
C LYS A 22 1.60 10.55 -20.84
N LEU A 23 1.11 9.47 -20.24
CA LEU A 23 1.96 8.37 -19.81
C LEU A 23 2.24 7.41 -20.96
N ASN A 24 3.51 7.00 -21.10
CA ASN A 24 3.88 5.94 -22.02
C ASN A 24 3.62 4.53 -21.42
N ASP A 25 3.70 3.49 -22.25
CA ASP A 25 3.39 2.13 -21.83
C ASP A 25 4.31 1.61 -20.72
N ASN A 26 5.58 2.01 -20.69
CA ASN A 26 6.51 1.62 -19.64
C ASN A 26 6.13 2.27 -18.30
N GLU A 27 5.72 3.53 -18.30
CA GLU A 27 5.25 4.24 -17.12
C GLU A 27 3.97 3.61 -16.58
N LYS A 28 3.00 3.32 -17.47
CA LYS A 28 1.77 2.60 -17.10
C LYS A 28 2.08 1.22 -16.52
N HIS A 29 2.94 0.45 -17.17
CA HIS A 29 3.37 -0.86 -16.70
C HIS A 29 3.99 -0.78 -15.30
N TYR A 30 4.87 0.19 -15.08
CA TYR A 30 5.52 0.40 -13.80
C TYR A 30 4.51 0.76 -12.69
N ILE A 31 3.62 1.72 -12.95
CA ILE A 31 2.58 2.14 -12.00
C ILE A 31 1.66 0.98 -11.64
N LYS A 32 1.20 0.21 -12.62
CA LYS A 32 0.38 -0.99 -12.38
C LYS A 32 1.03 -1.94 -11.38
N ASN A 33 2.31 -2.24 -11.56
CA ASN A 33 3.02 -3.17 -10.68
C ASN A 33 3.30 -2.57 -9.29
N VAL A 34 3.50 -1.26 -9.18
CA VAL A 34 3.59 -0.56 -7.89
C VAL A 34 2.27 -0.63 -7.12
N LEU A 35 1.16 -0.35 -7.77
CA LEU A 35 -0.18 -0.45 -7.15
C LEU A 35 -0.50 -1.89 -6.74
N ALA A 36 -0.18 -2.85 -7.59
CA ALA A 36 -0.34 -4.28 -7.28
C ALA A 36 0.51 -4.71 -6.07
N PHE A 37 1.72 -4.19 -5.94
CA PHE A 37 2.58 -4.43 -4.79
C PHE A 37 1.96 -3.86 -3.50
N PHE A 38 1.49 -2.63 -3.52
CA PHE A 38 0.82 -2.04 -2.36
C PHE A 38 -0.44 -2.82 -1.96
N ALA A 39 -1.35 -3.08 -2.90
CA ALA A 39 -2.58 -3.83 -2.62
C ALA A 39 -2.31 -5.22 -2.02
N ALA A 40 -1.28 -5.91 -2.50
CA ALA A 40 -0.88 -7.22 -1.97
C ALA A 40 -0.24 -7.12 -0.58
N SER A 41 0.56 -6.08 -0.34
CA SER A 41 1.29 -5.89 0.93
C SER A 41 0.39 -5.49 2.07
N ASP A 42 -0.59 -4.61 1.83
CA ASP A 42 -1.57 -4.18 2.84
C ASP A 42 -2.37 -5.34 3.42
N GLY A 43 -2.71 -6.33 2.61
CA GLY A 43 -3.36 -7.55 3.11
C GLY A 43 -2.51 -8.29 4.14
N ILE A 44 -1.20 -8.42 3.88
CA ILE A 44 -0.24 -9.07 4.79
C ILE A 44 -0.04 -8.23 6.06
N VAL A 45 0.08 -6.91 5.91
CA VAL A 45 0.20 -5.96 7.03
C VAL A 45 -1.00 -6.05 7.96
N ASN A 46 -2.21 -5.97 7.42
CA ASN A 46 -3.45 -6.05 8.19
C ASN A 46 -3.60 -7.37 8.93
N GLU A 47 -3.27 -8.48 8.30
CA GLU A 47 -3.30 -9.80 8.94
C GLU A 47 -2.34 -9.85 10.14
N ASN A 48 -1.12 -9.38 9.98
CA ASN A 48 -0.14 -9.35 11.07
C ASN A 48 -0.58 -8.44 12.24
N LEU A 49 -1.15 -7.28 11.96
CA LEU A 49 -1.68 -6.38 12.99
C LEU A 49 -2.81 -7.05 13.79
N ALA A 50 -3.79 -7.61 13.10
CA ALA A 50 -4.99 -8.21 13.70
C ALA A 50 -4.68 -9.50 14.45
N GLU A 51 -3.85 -10.38 13.90
CA GLU A 51 -3.56 -11.69 14.46
C GLU A 51 -2.48 -11.67 15.54
N ASN A 52 -1.51 -10.77 15.45
CA ASN A 52 -0.37 -10.75 16.36
C ASN A 52 -0.36 -9.52 17.27
N PHE A 53 -0.11 -8.33 16.75
CA PHE A 53 0.23 -7.17 17.57
C PHE A 53 -0.89 -6.75 18.52
N VAL A 54 -2.13 -6.67 18.07
CA VAL A 54 -3.28 -6.31 18.93
C VAL A 54 -3.47 -7.30 20.08
N LYS A 55 -3.18 -8.58 19.84
CA LYS A 55 -3.33 -9.63 20.86
C LYS A 55 -2.17 -9.63 21.86
N GLU A 56 -0.97 -9.33 21.41
CA GLU A 56 0.26 -9.45 22.22
C GLU A 56 0.54 -8.26 23.12
N VAL A 57 0.17 -7.04 22.70
CA VAL A 57 0.41 -5.84 23.53
C VAL A 57 -0.50 -5.81 24.73
N GLN A 58 0.05 -5.32 25.88
CA GLN A 58 -0.66 -5.33 27.15
C GLN A 58 -1.28 -3.96 27.49
N TYR A 59 -0.65 -2.85 27.06
CA TYR A 59 -1.11 -1.51 27.37
C TYR A 59 -2.32 -1.12 26.52
N PRO A 60 -3.40 -0.59 27.15
CA PRO A 60 -4.60 -0.16 26.42
C PRO A 60 -4.32 0.85 25.32
N GLU A 61 -3.38 1.77 25.56
CA GLU A 61 -2.97 2.78 24.60
C GLU A 61 -2.32 2.14 23.34
N ALA A 62 -1.49 1.11 23.53
CA ALA A 62 -0.89 0.38 22.43
C ALA A 62 -1.95 -0.41 21.63
N LYS A 63 -2.92 -1.01 22.31
CA LYS A 63 -4.07 -1.65 21.63
C LYS A 63 -4.89 -0.66 20.82
N SER A 64 -5.13 0.52 21.38
CA SER A 64 -5.84 1.60 20.71
C SER A 64 -5.09 2.07 19.46
N PHE A 65 -3.76 2.23 19.56
CA PHE A 65 -2.90 2.59 18.44
C PHE A 65 -3.01 1.56 17.29
N TYR A 66 -2.82 0.28 17.55
CA TYR A 66 -2.92 -0.75 16.53
C TYR A 66 -4.34 -0.89 15.95
N GLY A 67 -5.37 -0.65 16.76
CA GLY A 67 -6.75 -0.59 16.27
C GLY A 67 -6.96 0.55 15.26
N PHE A 68 -6.38 1.72 15.50
CA PHE A 68 -6.36 2.83 14.55
C PHE A 68 -5.55 2.51 13.30
N GLN A 69 -4.40 1.88 13.46
CA GLN A 69 -3.58 1.47 12.32
C GLN A 69 -4.36 0.52 11.40
N ILE A 70 -5.00 -0.53 11.95
CA ILE A 70 -5.86 -1.42 11.16
C ILE A 70 -6.96 -0.66 10.40
N ALA A 71 -7.59 0.31 11.04
CA ALA A 71 -8.64 1.10 10.39
C ALA A 71 -8.09 1.91 9.20
N ILE A 72 -6.92 2.52 9.33
CA ILE A 72 -6.26 3.26 8.25
C ILE A 72 -5.73 2.33 7.16
N GLU A 73 -5.18 1.16 7.50
CA GLU A 73 -4.78 0.16 6.49
C GLU A 73 -5.96 -0.30 5.62
N ASN A 74 -7.16 -0.38 6.18
CA ASN A 74 -8.36 -0.65 5.38
C ASN A 74 -8.66 0.48 4.39
N VAL A 75 -8.45 1.74 4.77
CA VAL A 75 -8.59 2.90 3.85
C VAL A 75 -7.51 2.86 2.77
N HIS A 76 -6.27 2.49 3.10
CA HIS A 76 -5.19 2.30 2.11
C HIS A 76 -5.57 1.21 1.10
N SER A 77 -6.01 0.06 1.58
CA SER A 77 -6.41 -1.08 0.74
C SER A 77 -7.57 -0.74 -0.20
N GLU A 78 -8.59 -0.03 0.30
CA GLU A 78 -9.70 0.49 -0.50
C GLU A 78 -9.19 1.47 -1.56
N THR A 79 -8.29 2.37 -1.19
CA THR A 79 -7.69 3.34 -2.11
C THR A 79 -6.92 2.67 -3.23
N TYR A 80 -6.06 1.69 -2.93
CA TYR A 80 -5.33 0.95 -3.98
C TYR A 80 -6.26 0.17 -4.90
N SER A 81 -7.32 -0.40 -4.36
CA SER A 81 -8.35 -1.07 -5.17
C SER A 81 -9.05 -0.09 -6.10
N LEU A 82 -9.41 1.09 -5.60
CA LEU A 82 -10.03 2.16 -6.39
C LEU A 82 -9.09 2.67 -7.51
N LEU A 83 -7.81 2.86 -7.22
CA LEU A 83 -6.80 3.26 -8.19
C LEU A 83 -6.66 2.22 -9.32
N ILE A 84 -6.55 0.94 -8.97
CA ILE A 84 -6.48 -0.16 -9.94
C ILE A 84 -7.75 -0.20 -10.79
N ASP A 85 -8.92 -0.12 -10.17
CA ASP A 85 -10.21 -0.14 -10.89
C ASP A 85 -10.38 1.04 -11.82
N THR A 86 -9.88 2.21 -11.45
CA THR A 86 -9.99 3.43 -12.24
C THR A 86 -9.08 3.42 -13.47
N TYR A 87 -7.82 2.99 -13.31
CA TYR A 87 -6.84 3.08 -14.40
C TYR A 87 -6.83 1.86 -15.32
N ILE A 88 -7.18 0.68 -14.83
CA ILE A 88 -7.11 -0.55 -15.59
C ILE A 88 -8.51 -0.99 -16.00
N ARG A 89 -8.79 -0.93 -17.31
CA ARG A 89 -10.10 -1.28 -17.89
C ARG A 89 -10.24 -2.78 -18.18
N ASP A 90 -9.12 -3.43 -18.44
CA ASP A 90 -9.09 -4.85 -18.79
C ASP A 90 -9.25 -5.73 -17.56
N THR A 91 -10.24 -6.62 -17.57
CA THR A 91 -10.58 -7.47 -16.42
C THR A 91 -9.53 -8.55 -16.15
N GLU A 92 -8.87 -9.09 -17.18
CA GLU A 92 -7.82 -10.10 -16.97
C GLU A 92 -6.60 -9.46 -16.34
N GLU A 93 -6.24 -8.26 -16.79
CA GLU A 93 -5.13 -7.49 -16.20
C GLU A 93 -5.44 -7.09 -14.74
N LYS A 94 -6.66 -6.67 -14.42
CA LYS A 94 -7.09 -6.40 -13.03
C LYS A 94 -6.90 -7.66 -12.17
N ASN A 95 -7.42 -8.79 -12.61
CA ASN A 95 -7.31 -10.04 -11.88
C ASN A 95 -5.84 -10.44 -11.67
N ARG A 96 -4.98 -10.23 -12.67
CA ARG A 96 -3.55 -10.47 -12.57
C ARG A 96 -2.91 -9.58 -11.49
N LEU A 97 -3.27 -8.31 -11.43
CA LEU A 97 -2.72 -7.35 -10.48
C LEU A 97 -3.23 -7.63 -9.05
N PHE A 98 -4.50 -7.92 -8.86
CA PHE A 98 -5.03 -8.32 -7.55
C PHE A 98 -4.46 -9.64 -7.03
N ASN A 99 -3.97 -10.50 -7.92
CA ASN A 99 -3.25 -11.72 -7.56
C ASN A 99 -1.72 -11.57 -7.69
N ALA A 100 -1.18 -10.37 -7.43
CA ALA A 100 0.22 -10.04 -7.68
C ALA A 100 1.21 -10.92 -6.89
N ILE A 101 0.84 -11.41 -5.73
CA ILE A 101 1.68 -12.35 -4.95
C ILE A 101 2.01 -13.61 -5.77
N GLU A 102 1.09 -14.07 -6.61
CA GLU A 102 1.31 -15.25 -7.45
C GLU A 102 1.81 -14.90 -8.87
N THR A 103 1.40 -13.74 -9.40
CA THR A 103 1.60 -13.38 -10.80
C THR A 103 2.82 -12.48 -11.06
N VAL A 104 3.31 -11.77 -10.02
CA VAL A 104 4.43 -10.82 -10.14
C VAL A 104 5.62 -11.28 -9.31
N PRO A 105 6.72 -11.75 -9.91
CA PRO A 105 7.84 -12.38 -9.17
C PRO A 105 8.50 -11.49 -8.10
N SER A 106 8.58 -10.17 -8.33
CA SER A 106 9.13 -9.23 -7.35
C SER A 106 8.22 -9.07 -6.14
N VAL A 107 6.91 -9.01 -6.35
CA VAL A 107 5.90 -8.96 -5.29
C VAL A 107 5.92 -10.25 -4.48
N LYS A 108 5.94 -11.41 -5.17
CA LYS A 108 6.04 -12.73 -4.53
C LYS A 108 7.23 -12.85 -3.58
N LYS A 109 8.42 -12.41 -4.01
CA LYS A 109 9.63 -12.46 -3.15
C LYS A 109 9.50 -11.62 -1.89
N LYS A 110 8.94 -10.40 -2.00
CA LYS A 110 8.71 -9.51 -0.86
C LYS A 110 7.65 -10.07 0.09
N ALA A 111 6.55 -10.59 -0.46
CA ALA A 111 5.49 -11.23 0.30
C ALA A 111 6.00 -12.46 1.07
N GLN A 112 6.77 -13.34 0.42
CA GLN A 112 7.38 -14.51 1.06
C GLN A 112 8.32 -14.11 2.21
N TRP A 113 9.09 -13.03 2.05
CA TRP A 113 9.92 -12.52 3.11
C TRP A 113 9.08 -12.02 4.30
N ALA A 114 8.04 -11.24 4.04
CA ALA A 114 7.15 -10.71 5.08
C ALA A 114 6.43 -11.84 5.84
N LEU A 115 5.83 -12.79 5.12
CA LEU A 115 5.13 -13.94 5.70
C LEU A 115 6.06 -14.80 6.56
N LYS A 116 7.30 -15.02 6.12
CA LYS A 116 8.30 -15.76 6.93
C LYS A 116 8.51 -15.14 8.30
N TRP A 117 8.55 -13.82 8.39
CA TRP A 117 8.85 -13.14 9.66
C TRP A 117 7.62 -12.91 10.51
N ILE A 118 6.41 -12.86 9.92
CA ILE A 118 5.14 -12.84 10.65
C ILE A 118 4.99 -14.11 11.52
N ASP A 119 5.49 -15.24 11.04
CA ASP A 119 5.43 -16.53 11.76
C ASP A 119 6.56 -16.69 12.80
N SER A 120 7.44 -15.71 13.00
CA SER A 120 8.47 -15.79 14.03
C SER A 120 7.87 -15.87 15.44
N ALA A 121 8.43 -16.73 16.28
CA ALA A 121 8.06 -16.85 17.69
C ALA A 121 8.46 -15.60 18.52
N SER A 122 9.40 -14.78 18.01
CA SER A 122 9.89 -13.58 18.69
C SER A 122 9.07 -12.34 18.32
N PHE A 123 8.44 -11.71 19.31
CA PHE A 123 7.78 -10.41 19.15
C PHE A 123 8.74 -9.34 18.57
N ALA A 124 9.97 -9.28 19.07
CA ALA A 124 10.96 -8.30 18.61
C ALA A 124 11.33 -8.49 17.14
N GLU A 125 11.49 -9.74 16.67
CA GLU A 125 11.74 -10.03 15.26
C GLU A 125 10.56 -9.64 14.38
N ARG A 126 9.34 -9.96 14.79
CA ARG A 126 8.13 -9.57 14.05
C ARG A 126 7.99 -8.05 13.98
N LEU A 127 8.26 -7.34 15.07
CA LEU A 127 8.19 -5.88 15.11
C LEU A 127 9.19 -5.22 14.15
N ILE A 128 10.45 -5.68 14.17
CA ILE A 128 11.50 -5.17 13.27
C ILE A 128 11.20 -5.52 11.81
N ALA A 129 10.72 -6.72 11.55
CA ALA A 129 10.32 -7.12 10.20
C ALA A 129 9.15 -6.30 9.68
N PHE A 130 8.19 -5.99 10.54
CA PHE A 130 7.07 -5.11 10.23
C PHE A 130 7.55 -3.70 9.87
N ALA A 131 8.42 -3.10 10.68
CA ALA A 131 9.03 -1.81 10.37
C ALA A 131 9.84 -1.83 9.06
N ALA A 132 10.46 -2.95 8.70
CA ALA A 132 11.15 -3.10 7.42
C ALA A 132 10.15 -3.13 6.23
N VAL A 133 8.99 -3.71 6.37
CA VAL A 133 7.93 -3.69 5.34
C VAL A 133 7.40 -2.26 5.17
N GLU A 134 6.95 -1.65 6.25
CA GLU A 134 6.34 -0.31 6.26
C GLU A 134 7.34 0.79 5.84
N GLY A 135 8.57 0.73 6.34
CA GLY A 135 9.57 1.78 6.10
C GLY A 135 10.45 1.54 4.89
N ILE A 136 10.91 0.30 4.64
CA ILE A 136 11.90 0.02 3.59
C ILE A 136 11.24 -0.45 2.30
N PHE A 137 10.34 -1.44 2.36
CA PHE A 137 9.77 -2.01 1.14
C PHE A 137 8.87 -1.01 0.39
N PHE A 138 8.19 -0.13 1.11
CA PHE A 138 7.30 0.86 0.53
C PHE A 138 8.03 2.11 0.01
N SER A 139 9.20 2.46 0.57
CA SER A 139 9.88 3.73 0.29
C SER A 139 10.19 3.94 -1.19
N GLY A 140 10.67 2.94 -1.89
CA GLY A 140 10.98 3.02 -3.32
C GLY A 140 9.74 3.25 -4.17
N SER A 141 8.63 2.63 -3.81
CA SER A 141 7.34 2.78 -4.49
C SER A 141 6.75 4.16 -4.28
N PHE A 142 6.79 4.69 -3.05
CA PHE A 142 6.38 6.07 -2.77
C PHE A 142 7.23 7.08 -3.54
N CYS A 143 8.55 6.88 -3.57
CA CYS A 143 9.46 7.75 -4.31
C CYS A 143 9.13 7.80 -5.81
N ALA A 144 8.80 6.67 -6.41
CA ALA A 144 8.42 6.60 -7.80
C ALA A 144 7.13 7.38 -8.12
N ILE A 145 6.12 7.31 -7.24
CA ILE A 145 4.89 8.09 -7.39
C ILE A 145 5.16 9.58 -7.16
N PHE A 146 6.00 9.95 -6.18
CA PHE A 146 6.42 11.34 -6.00
C PHE A 146 7.18 11.92 -7.21
N TRP A 147 7.87 11.08 -7.97
CA TRP A 147 8.47 11.50 -9.23
C TRP A 147 7.41 11.94 -10.26
N LEU A 148 6.25 11.27 -10.32
CA LEU A 148 5.12 11.73 -11.14
C LEU A 148 4.60 13.09 -10.68
N LYS A 149 4.50 13.31 -9.36
CA LYS A 149 4.12 14.63 -8.80
C LYS A 149 5.07 15.72 -9.24
N LYS A 150 6.38 15.47 -9.21
CA LYS A 150 7.39 16.44 -9.69
C LYS A 150 7.21 16.81 -11.15
N ARG A 151 6.61 15.92 -11.96
CA ARG A 151 6.29 16.16 -13.36
C ARG A 151 4.91 16.79 -13.57
N GLY A 152 4.14 17.00 -12.51
CA GLY A 152 2.78 17.55 -12.59
C GLY A 152 1.77 16.57 -13.21
N LEU A 153 1.97 15.27 -13.03
CA LEU A 153 1.14 14.20 -13.57
C LEU A 153 0.40 13.44 -12.48
N MET A 154 -0.76 12.88 -12.83
CA MET A 154 -1.54 11.98 -11.96
C MET A 154 -1.86 12.59 -10.60
N PRO A 155 -2.59 13.73 -10.54
CA PRO A 155 -2.81 14.48 -9.30
C PRO A 155 -3.53 13.65 -8.22
N GLY A 156 -4.51 12.81 -8.57
CA GLY A 156 -5.20 11.96 -7.63
C GLY A 156 -4.29 10.87 -7.04
N LEU A 157 -3.55 10.16 -7.89
CA LEU A 157 -2.56 9.17 -7.49
C LEU A 157 -1.49 9.78 -6.57
N THR A 158 -0.97 10.95 -6.92
CA THR A 158 0.08 11.59 -6.14
C THR A 158 -0.44 12.16 -4.83
N PHE A 159 -1.69 12.61 -4.77
CA PHE A 159 -2.33 13.03 -3.55
C PHE A 159 -2.57 11.85 -2.60
N SER A 160 -3.10 10.73 -3.10
CA SER A 160 -3.21 9.51 -2.29
C SER A 160 -1.86 9.06 -1.74
N ASN A 161 -0.82 9.13 -2.55
CA ASN A 161 0.55 8.78 -2.13
C ASN A 161 1.06 9.68 -0.99
N GLU A 162 0.69 10.96 -0.95
CA GLU A 162 1.03 11.86 0.16
C GLU A 162 0.34 11.45 1.46
N LEU A 163 -0.95 11.13 1.39
CA LEU A 163 -1.72 10.71 2.55
C LEU A 163 -1.19 9.38 3.10
N ILE A 164 -1.03 8.39 2.25
CA ILE A 164 -0.57 7.05 2.63
C ILE A 164 0.86 7.09 3.14
N SER A 165 1.80 7.72 2.44
CA SER A 165 3.20 7.76 2.89
C SER A 165 3.39 8.51 4.21
N ARG A 166 2.54 9.49 4.53
CA ARG A 166 2.49 10.14 5.83
C ARG A 166 2.02 9.18 6.92
N ASP A 167 1.00 8.38 6.63
CA ASP A 167 0.48 7.40 7.59
C ASP A 167 1.52 6.30 7.84
N GLU A 168 2.18 5.78 6.80
CA GLU A 168 3.24 4.78 6.92
C GLU A 168 4.45 5.29 7.74
N ALA A 169 4.76 6.58 7.67
CA ALA A 169 5.78 7.18 8.52
C ALA A 169 5.43 7.16 10.02
N LEU A 170 4.13 7.05 10.35
CA LEU A 170 3.66 6.88 11.73
C LEU A 170 3.59 5.41 12.15
N HIS A 171 3.46 4.49 11.18
CA HIS A 171 3.38 3.06 11.42
C HIS A 171 4.76 2.42 11.68
N CYS A 172 5.82 3.04 11.19
CA CYS A 172 7.20 2.69 11.46
C CYS A 172 7.64 3.21 12.84
#